data_c66f3c5239b37f462c821968a5a35981
#
_entry.id   c66f3c5239b37f462c821968a5a35981
#
_cell.length_a   1.000
_cell.length_b   1.000
_cell.length_c   1.000
_cell.angle_alpha   90.00
_cell.angle_beta   90.00
_cell.angle_gamma   90.00
#
_symmetry.space_group_name_H-M   'P 1'
#
loop_
_entity.id
_entity.type
_entity.pdbx_description
1 polymer ?
#
loop_
_entity_poly.entity_id
_entity_poly.type
_entity_poly.pdbx_seq_one_letter_code
_entity_poly.pdbx_strand_id
1 'polypeptide(L)'
;MRKLFAAICAICLLITGCGGEKPDKPAKDDGKAKIGVITHLNASEVEYNGYMKELAQKYHPTEPFEYKYFDKMNDMQLALESGQIDMLSTYQNVADYMLQRSDNKEILPSERNLQDSFCFALRKSDTKLQNQLNKAIKAMISDGTLSKIAKQYISELQKGIEPPAVQITHIDGADTIKVAVTGDLPPFDLILPDGTPAGFSTAVLSEISKRIGKNIELINIDSSARASILLSNGVDVVFWVAVPKDSILLPANIDKPEGIIISEPYYHDLITHVGLKN
;
A
#
# COMPACT_ATOMS: atom_id res chain seq x y z
N MET A 1 -72.42 -2.05 18.82
CA MET A 1 -72.67 -1.09 19.93
C MET A 1 -71.36 -0.56 20.41
N ARG A 2 -71.26 0.76 20.53
CA ARG A 2 -70.25 1.62 21.17
C ARG A 2 -68.82 1.68 20.57
N LYS A 3 -68.69 2.67 19.87
CA LYS A 3 -67.79 3.84 19.75
C LYS A 3 -67.00 4.13 21.05
N LEU A 4 -65.68 4.32 20.98
CA LEU A 4 -65.04 5.39 21.75
C LEU A 4 -63.83 5.93 21.03
N PHE A 5 -63.82 7.23 20.93
CA PHE A 5 -62.83 8.19 20.53
C PHE A 5 -61.62 8.26 21.50
N ALA A 6 -60.46 8.57 21.05
CA ALA A 6 -59.48 9.41 21.76
C ALA A 6 -58.40 9.81 20.77
N ALA A 7 -58.39 10.96 20.37
CA ALA A 7 -57.68 12.16 20.80
C ALA A 7 -56.24 12.19 20.27
N ILE A 8 -56.08 13.01 19.24
CA ILE A 8 -54.85 13.54 18.65
C ILE A 8 -54.24 14.54 19.66
N CYS A 9 -52.95 14.34 20.01
CA CYS A 9 -52.10 15.42 20.51
C CYS A 9 -51.02 15.73 19.47
N ALA A 10 -51.29 16.75 18.71
CA ALA A 10 -50.27 17.41 17.91
C ALA A 10 -49.38 18.28 18.84
N ILE A 11 -48.10 17.95 18.94
CA ILE A 11 -47.10 18.85 19.49
C ILE A 11 -46.27 19.33 18.32
N CYS A 12 -46.59 20.52 17.84
CA CYS A 12 -45.72 21.34 16.99
C CYS A 12 -44.58 21.86 17.85
N LEU A 13 -43.38 21.30 17.67
CA LEU A 13 -42.12 21.94 18.09
C LEU A 13 -41.55 22.66 16.88
N LEU A 14 -41.78 23.96 16.86
CA LEU A 14 -41.04 24.90 16.03
C LEU A 14 -39.58 24.94 16.52
N ILE A 15 -38.69 24.30 15.78
CA ILE A 15 -37.27 24.59 15.87
C ILE A 15 -36.92 25.47 14.69
N THR A 16 -36.82 26.76 14.98
CA THR A 16 -36.24 27.79 14.11
C THR A 16 -34.73 27.60 14.04
N GLY A 17 -34.24 27.42 12.85
CA GLY A 17 -32.95 27.96 12.38
C GLY A 17 -31.68 27.29 12.82
N CYS A 18 -31.07 26.62 11.86
CA CYS A 18 -29.67 26.89 11.54
C CYS A 18 -29.40 26.36 10.12
N GLY A 19 -28.68 27.17 9.34
CA GLY A 19 -28.49 27.02 7.91
C GLY A 19 -28.14 25.60 7.48
N GLY A 20 -29.00 25.02 6.70
CA GLY A 20 -28.67 23.84 5.92
C GLY A 20 -27.71 24.26 4.82
N GLU A 21 -26.45 23.91 4.95
CA GLU A 21 -25.57 23.81 3.79
C GLU A 21 -26.29 22.86 2.81
N LYS A 22 -26.59 23.39 1.64
CA LYS A 22 -27.08 22.56 0.53
C LYS A 22 -25.98 21.54 0.27
N PRO A 23 -26.33 20.24 0.08
CA PRO A 23 -25.34 19.29 -0.37
C PRO A 23 -24.68 19.87 -1.61
N ASP A 24 -23.35 19.95 -1.57
CA ASP A 24 -22.55 20.42 -2.70
C ASP A 24 -23.02 19.64 -3.94
N LYS A 25 -23.29 20.41 -5.01
CA LYS A 25 -23.54 19.81 -6.32
C LYS A 25 -22.36 18.90 -6.63
N PRO A 26 -22.60 17.68 -7.13
CA PRO A 26 -21.49 16.84 -7.56
C PRO A 26 -20.59 17.67 -8.44
N ALA A 27 -19.28 17.66 -8.11
CA ALA A 27 -18.27 18.36 -8.88
C ALA A 27 -18.48 17.98 -10.35
N LYS A 28 -18.49 18.99 -11.23
CA LYS A 28 -18.58 18.72 -12.67
C LYS A 28 -17.44 17.78 -13.01
N ASP A 29 -17.77 16.66 -13.63
CA ASP A 29 -16.78 15.78 -14.24
C ASP A 29 -15.94 16.65 -15.20
N ASP A 30 -14.67 16.80 -14.89
CA ASP A 30 -13.74 17.63 -15.68
C ASP A 30 -13.14 16.85 -16.86
N GLY A 31 -13.63 15.64 -17.09
CA GLY A 31 -13.22 14.76 -18.19
C GLY A 31 -11.83 14.15 -18.04
N LYS A 32 -11.26 14.21 -16.83
CA LYS A 32 -9.99 13.58 -16.51
C LYS A 32 -10.21 12.21 -15.88
N ALA A 33 -9.46 11.22 -16.33
CA ALA A 33 -9.41 9.93 -15.65
C ALA A 33 -8.76 10.07 -14.26
N LYS A 34 -9.43 9.57 -13.22
CA LYS A 34 -8.99 9.64 -11.83
C LYS A 34 -8.29 8.34 -11.45
N ILE A 35 -7.01 8.44 -11.09
CA ILE A 35 -6.17 7.30 -10.73
C ILE A 35 -5.91 7.32 -9.22
N GLY A 36 -6.34 6.27 -8.52
CA GLY A 36 -5.98 6.06 -7.13
C GLY A 36 -4.55 5.54 -7.00
N VAL A 37 -3.79 6.10 -6.06
CA VAL A 37 -2.43 5.66 -5.72
C VAL A 37 -2.26 5.64 -4.20
N ILE A 38 -1.43 4.74 -3.69
CA ILE A 38 -1.05 4.74 -2.27
C ILE A 38 -0.07 5.89 -2.01
N THR A 39 -0.26 6.58 -0.90
CA THR A 39 0.60 7.69 -0.45
C THR A 39 2.07 7.25 -0.38
N HIS A 40 2.94 8.01 -1.02
CA HIS A 40 4.37 7.73 -1.10
C HIS A 40 5.10 8.06 0.22
N LEU A 41 6.29 7.50 0.36
CA LEU A 41 7.10 7.70 1.56
C LEU A 41 7.57 9.15 1.71
N ASN A 42 7.91 9.80 0.62
CA ASN A 42 8.57 11.10 0.61
C ASN A 42 7.94 12.16 -0.27
N ALA A 43 7.59 11.78 -1.49
CA ALA A 43 7.09 12.79 -2.41
C ALA A 43 5.77 13.35 -1.88
N SER A 44 5.73 14.66 -1.65
CA SER A 44 4.47 15.34 -1.44
C SER A 44 3.59 15.14 -2.66
N GLU A 45 2.27 15.17 -2.47
CA GLU A 45 1.32 15.08 -3.58
C GLU A 45 1.64 16.08 -4.70
N VAL A 46 2.10 17.27 -4.34
CA VAL A 46 2.48 18.33 -5.29
C VAL A 46 3.68 17.90 -6.14
N GLU A 47 4.73 17.37 -5.52
CA GLU A 47 5.94 16.91 -6.23
C GLU A 47 5.64 15.72 -7.11
N TYR A 48 4.93 14.72 -6.57
CA TYR A 48 4.55 13.54 -7.35
C TYR A 48 3.66 13.91 -8.53
N ASN A 49 2.65 14.76 -8.33
CA ASN A 49 1.81 15.28 -9.42
C ASN A 49 2.62 16.04 -10.47
N GLY A 50 3.67 16.76 -10.07
CA GLY A 50 4.61 17.41 -10.98
C GLY A 50 5.29 16.39 -11.91
N TYR A 51 5.90 15.36 -11.34
CA TYR A 51 6.55 14.28 -12.11
C TYR A 51 5.55 13.54 -13.02
N MET A 52 4.39 13.19 -12.50
CA MET A 52 3.38 12.46 -13.27
C MET A 52 2.81 13.31 -14.40
N LYS A 53 2.67 14.62 -14.21
CA LYS A 53 2.26 15.55 -15.26
C LYS A 53 3.29 15.64 -16.39
N GLU A 54 4.58 15.70 -16.07
CA GLU A 54 5.65 15.68 -17.07
C GLU A 54 5.65 14.36 -17.85
N LEU A 55 5.46 13.24 -17.16
CA LEU A 55 5.33 11.93 -17.79
C LEU A 55 4.11 11.85 -18.72
N ALA A 56 2.95 12.30 -18.27
CA ALA A 56 1.73 12.33 -19.05
C ALA A 56 1.90 13.20 -20.32
N GLN A 57 2.47 14.39 -20.18
CA GLN A 57 2.73 15.28 -21.32
C GLN A 57 3.66 14.64 -22.35
N LYS A 58 4.65 13.89 -21.89
CA LYS A 58 5.63 13.25 -22.79
C LYS A 58 5.06 12.03 -23.53
N TYR A 59 4.16 11.29 -22.90
CA TYR A 59 3.75 9.98 -23.38
C TYR A 59 2.25 9.83 -23.67
N HIS A 60 1.40 10.62 -23.02
CA HIS A 60 -0.05 10.64 -23.19
C HIS A 60 -0.57 12.09 -23.23
N PRO A 61 -0.17 12.88 -24.22
CA PRO A 61 -0.48 14.32 -24.25
C PRO A 61 -1.99 14.62 -24.40
N THR A 62 -2.78 13.63 -24.81
CA THR A 62 -4.23 13.76 -25.07
C THR A 62 -5.13 13.21 -23.96
N GLU A 63 -4.56 12.57 -22.94
CA GLU A 63 -5.34 11.94 -21.87
C GLU A 63 -4.99 12.61 -20.53
N PRO A 64 -5.81 13.55 -20.07
CA PRO A 64 -5.58 14.19 -18.78
C PRO A 64 -5.93 13.22 -17.64
N PHE A 65 -5.01 13.05 -16.69
CA PHE A 65 -5.19 12.25 -15.49
C PHE A 65 -5.20 13.15 -14.25
N GLU A 66 -5.92 12.68 -13.22
CA GLU A 66 -5.89 13.24 -11.86
C GLU A 66 -5.54 12.12 -10.89
N TYR A 67 -4.54 12.33 -10.03
CA TYR A 67 -4.15 11.35 -9.01
C TYR A 67 -4.87 11.65 -7.70
N LYS A 68 -5.45 10.59 -7.10
CA LYS A 68 -6.06 10.59 -5.76
C LYS A 68 -5.22 9.72 -4.85
N TYR A 69 -4.82 10.27 -3.70
CA TYR A 69 -3.93 9.61 -2.76
C TYR A 69 -4.70 8.94 -1.64
N PHE A 70 -4.28 7.73 -1.30
CA PHE A 70 -4.91 6.92 -0.26
C PHE A 70 -3.86 6.38 0.70
N ASP A 71 -4.18 6.36 1.99
CA ASP A 71 -3.32 5.79 3.01
C ASP A 71 -3.48 4.27 3.13
N LYS A 72 -4.60 3.74 2.65
CA LYS A 72 -4.93 2.32 2.72
C LYS A 72 -5.41 1.78 1.38
N MET A 73 -4.99 0.56 1.06
CA MET A 73 -5.42 -0.15 -0.15
C MET A 73 -6.93 -0.40 -0.13
N ASN A 74 -7.51 -0.72 1.04
CA ASN A 74 -8.94 -0.96 1.15
C ASN A 74 -9.76 0.29 0.83
N ASP A 75 -9.35 1.48 1.28
CA ASP A 75 -10.03 2.73 0.98
C ASP A 75 -9.95 3.06 -0.51
N MET A 76 -8.81 2.78 -1.14
CA MET A 76 -8.63 2.94 -2.58
C MET A 76 -9.51 1.98 -3.38
N GLN A 77 -9.69 0.74 -2.93
CA GLN A 77 -10.62 -0.21 -3.55
C GLN A 77 -12.07 0.23 -3.42
N LEU A 78 -12.49 0.73 -2.26
CA LEU A 78 -13.83 1.29 -2.06
C LEU A 78 -14.07 2.52 -2.93
N ALA A 79 -13.06 3.37 -3.12
CA ALA A 79 -13.14 4.52 -4.01
C ALA A 79 -13.33 4.10 -5.48
N LEU A 80 -12.67 3.02 -5.91
CA LEU A 80 -12.89 2.43 -7.23
C LEU A 80 -14.33 1.89 -7.37
N GLU A 81 -14.80 1.11 -6.40
CA GLU A 81 -16.13 0.50 -6.42
C GLU A 81 -17.26 1.54 -6.36
N SER A 82 -17.02 2.67 -5.71
CA SER A 82 -18.00 3.79 -5.63
C SER A 82 -17.91 4.77 -6.82
N GLY A 83 -16.97 4.59 -7.74
CA GLY A 83 -16.76 5.50 -8.87
C GLY A 83 -16.12 6.84 -8.50
N GLN A 84 -15.49 6.94 -7.34
CA GLN A 84 -14.69 8.13 -6.96
C GLN A 84 -13.38 8.20 -7.72
N ILE A 85 -12.87 7.05 -8.14
CA ILE A 85 -11.74 6.89 -9.06
C ILE A 85 -12.14 5.94 -10.18
N ASP A 86 -11.53 6.10 -11.36
CA ASP A 86 -11.79 5.27 -12.53
C ASP A 86 -10.90 4.03 -12.58
N MET A 87 -9.72 4.12 -12.01
CA MET A 87 -8.77 3.03 -11.88
C MET A 87 -7.90 3.22 -10.64
N LEU A 88 -7.31 2.14 -10.15
CA LEU A 88 -6.26 2.18 -9.13
C LEU A 88 -4.94 1.69 -9.71
N SER A 89 -3.84 2.32 -9.29
CA SER A 89 -2.48 1.90 -9.59
C SER A 89 -1.95 1.02 -8.47
N THR A 90 -1.46 -0.17 -8.81
CA THR A 90 -0.92 -1.13 -7.87
C THR A 90 0.14 -2.02 -8.55
N TYR A 91 0.52 -3.11 -7.90
CA TYR A 91 1.46 -4.09 -8.42
C TYR A 91 0.73 -5.28 -9.03
N GLN A 92 1.36 -5.93 -10.01
CA GLN A 92 0.77 -7.06 -10.73
C GLN A 92 0.27 -8.16 -9.79
N ASN A 93 1.10 -8.56 -8.83
CA ASN A 93 0.71 -9.63 -7.90
C ASN A 93 -0.43 -9.22 -6.94
N VAL A 94 -0.53 -7.93 -6.60
CA VAL A 94 -1.66 -7.38 -5.84
C VAL A 94 -2.93 -7.38 -6.69
N ALA A 95 -2.83 -6.95 -7.94
CA ALA A 95 -3.94 -7.00 -8.90
C ALA A 95 -4.44 -8.44 -9.10
N ASP A 96 -3.54 -9.39 -9.34
CA ASP A 96 -3.88 -10.81 -9.49
C ASP A 96 -4.60 -11.36 -8.24
N TYR A 97 -4.13 -11.00 -7.05
CA TYR A 97 -4.80 -11.34 -5.80
C TYR A 97 -6.22 -10.74 -5.71
N MET A 98 -6.41 -9.48 -6.12
CA MET A 98 -7.72 -8.82 -6.14
C MET A 98 -8.67 -9.49 -7.13
N LEU A 99 -8.21 -9.79 -8.35
CA LEU A 99 -9.02 -10.41 -9.40
C LEU A 99 -9.44 -11.84 -9.03
N GLN A 100 -8.66 -12.54 -8.23
CA GLN A 100 -9.04 -13.87 -7.73
C GLN A 100 -10.22 -13.83 -6.76
N ARG A 101 -10.55 -12.66 -6.21
CA ARG A 101 -11.60 -12.42 -5.19
C ARG A 101 -12.77 -11.58 -5.68
N SER A 102 -12.69 -11.08 -6.90
CA SER A 102 -13.70 -10.18 -7.45
C SER A 102 -13.87 -10.39 -8.93
N ASP A 103 -15.06 -10.77 -9.34
CA ASP A 103 -15.38 -11.02 -10.76
C ASP A 103 -15.66 -9.71 -11.54
N ASN A 104 -15.83 -8.59 -10.84
CA ASN A 104 -16.15 -7.28 -11.45
C ASN A 104 -14.92 -6.41 -11.72
N LYS A 105 -13.71 -6.90 -11.47
CA LYS A 105 -12.47 -6.16 -11.68
C LYS A 105 -11.67 -6.75 -12.85
N GLU A 106 -10.91 -5.90 -13.52
CA GLU A 106 -9.98 -6.31 -14.58
C GLU A 106 -8.68 -5.51 -14.53
N ILE A 107 -7.60 -6.12 -15.03
CA ILE A 107 -6.35 -5.43 -15.27
C ILE A 107 -6.48 -4.67 -16.58
N LEU A 108 -6.25 -3.36 -16.51
CA LEU A 108 -6.29 -2.50 -17.68
C LEU A 108 -5.02 -2.67 -18.53
N PRO A 109 -5.13 -2.58 -19.87
CA PRO A 109 -3.96 -2.65 -20.73
C PRO A 109 -2.94 -1.58 -20.38
N SER A 110 -1.67 -1.97 -20.30
CA SER A 110 -0.55 -1.05 -20.14
C SER A 110 0.43 -1.23 -21.30
N GLU A 111 0.79 -0.14 -21.93
CA GLU A 111 1.81 -0.16 -23.00
C GLU A 111 3.24 -0.30 -22.46
N ARG A 112 3.40 -0.27 -21.12
CA ARG A 112 4.70 -0.20 -20.46
C ARG A 112 4.82 -1.20 -19.34
N ASN A 113 5.95 -1.88 -19.32
CA ASN A 113 6.37 -2.77 -18.26
C ASN A 113 7.22 -1.99 -17.24
N LEU A 114 6.61 -1.02 -16.55
CA LEU A 114 7.28 -0.34 -15.44
C LEU A 114 7.38 -1.28 -14.26
N GLN A 115 8.54 -1.31 -13.62
CA GLN A 115 8.80 -2.15 -12.46
C GLN A 115 9.29 -1.31 -11.28
N ASP A 116 8.87 -1.71 -10.11
CA ASP A 116 9.44 -1.23 -8.86
C ASP A 116 10.24 -2.33 -8.15
N SER A 117 11.23 -1.89 -7.39
CA SER A 117 12.00 -2.71 -6.48
C SER A 117 11.50 -2.49 -5.06
N PHE A 118 11.18 -3.56 -4.34
CA PHE A 118 10.83 -3.49 -2.93
C PHE A 118 12.08 -3.56 -2.08
N CYS A 119 12.28 -2.52 -1.27
CA CYS A 119 13.40 -2.34 -0.36
C CYS A 119 12.89 -2.06 1.06
N PHE A 120 13.77 -2.17 2.05
CA PHE A 120 13.54 -1.62 3.38
C PHE A 120 14.08 -0.20 3.45
N ALA A 121 13.40 0.70 4.18
CA ALA A 121 13.92 2.02 4.49
C ALA A 121 14.40 2.09 5.94
N LEU A 122 15.53 2.77 6.16
CA LEU A 122 16.17 2.97 7.45
C LEU A 122 16.64 4.42 7.57
N ARG A 123 16.89 4.87 8.82
CA ARG A 123 17.58 6.15 9.01
C ARG A 123 19.01 6.10 8.45
N LYS A 124 19.47 7.21 7.94
CA LYS A 124 20.85 7.34 7.40
C LYS A 124 21.94 6.98 8.40
N SER A 125 21.68 7.12 9.71
CA SER A 125 22.57 6.70 10.80
C SER A 125 22.69 5.18 10.95
N ASP A 126 21.71 4.39 10.50
CA ASP A 126 21.57 2.98 10.83
C ASP A 126 22.30 2.07 9.82
N THR A 127 23.47 2.50 9.36
CA THR A 127 24.27 1.78 8.36
C THR A 127 24.67 0.37 8.77
N LYS A 128 24.86 0.13 10.08
CA LYS A 128 25.14 -1.22 10.58
C LYS A 128 23.95 -2.17 10.35
N LEU A 129 22.74 -1.72 10.65
CA LEU A 129 21.53 -2.51 10.43
C LEU A 129 21.27 -2.68 8.94
N GLN A 130 21.44 -1.64 8.12
CA GLN A 130 21.33 -1.73 6.66
C GLN A 130 22.28 -2.82 6.10
N ASN A 131 23.54 -2.83 6.55
CA ASN A 131 24.51 -3.84 6.11
C ASN A 131 24.11 -5.26 6.53
N GLN A 132 23.51 -5.44 7.72
CA GLN A 132 23.00 -6.74 8.16
C GLN A 132 21.83 -7.20 7.28
N LEU A 133 20.86 -6.31 6.99
CA LEU A 133 19.76 -6.61 6.08
C LEU A 133 20.25 -6.96 4.68
N ASN A 134 21.14 -6.15 4.12
CA ASN A 134 21.71 -6.37 2.78
C ASN A 134 22.44 -7.71 2.69
N LYS A 135 23.23 -8.08 3.72
CA LYS A 135 23.90 -9.37 3.76
C LYS A 135 22.91 -10.53 3.83
N ALA A 136 21.84 -10.40 4.62
CA ALA A 136 20.80 -11.41 4.70
C ALA A 136 20.05 -11.56 3.38
N ILE A 137 19.66 -10.45 2.74
CA ILE A 137 18.99 -10.45 1.42
C ILE A 137 19.86 -11.15 0.37
N LYS A 138 21.14 -10.76 0.26
CA LYS A 138 22.09 -11.37 -0.69
C LYS A 138 22.26 -12.87 -0.46
N ALA A 139 22.34 -13.31 0.80
CA ALA A 139 22.41 -14.71 1.15
C ALA A 139 21.13 -15.47 0.74
N MET A 140 19.93 -14.87 0.99
CA MET A 140 18.65 -15.47 0.61
C MET A 140 18.45 -15.57 -0.92
N ILE A 141 19.01 -14.63 -1.67
CA ILE A 141 19.06 -14.71 -3.14
C ILE A 141 19.96 -15.86 -3.56
N SER A 142 21.17 -15.89 -3.01
CA SER A 142 22.22 -16.87 -3.40
C SER A 142 21.85 -18.32 -3.10
N ASP A 143 21.17 -18.59 -1.97
CA ASP A 143 20.81 -19.94 -1.57
C ASP A 143 19.38 -20.36 -2.02
N GLY A 144 18.68 -19.47 -2.75
CA GLY A 144 17.35 -19.73 -3.28
C GLY A 144 16.22 -19.61 -2.27
N THR A 145 16.48 -19.19 -1.03
CA THR A 145 15.44 -19.01 0.00
C THR A 145 14.41 -17.99 -0.42
N LEU A 146 14.84 -16.85 -0.97
CA LEU A 146 13.93 -15.80 -1.42
C LEU A 146 12.98 -16.30 -2.51
N SER A 147 13.49 -17.06 -3.48
CA SER A 147 12.67 -17.68 -4.53
C SER A 147 11.67 -18.67 -3.99
N LYS A 148 12.03 -19.45 -2.95
CA LYS A 148 11.09 -20.38 -2.29
C LYS A 148 9.97 -19.64 -1.59
N ILE A 149 10.29 -18.54 -0.88
CA ILE A 149 9.29 -17.70 -0.21
C ILE A 149 8.37 -17.06 -1.25
N ALA A 150 8.91 -16.49 -2.33
CA ALA A 150 8.11 -15.91 -3.41
C ALA A 150 7.17 -16.95 -4.05
N LYS A 151 7.67 -18.17 -4.28
CA LYS A 151 6.87 -19.26 -4.80
C LYS A 151 5.70 -19.61 -3.88
N GLN A 152 5.94 -19.76 -2.59
CA GLN A 152 4.94 -20.16 -1.59
C GLN A 152 3.88 -19.07 -1.36
N TYR A 153 4.28 -17.82 -1.27
CA TYR A 153 3.42 -16.71 -0.85
C TYR A 153 2.81 -15.90 -2.01
N ILE A 154 3.32 -16.08 -3.22
CA ILE A 154 2.86 -15.36 -4.42
C ILE A 154 2.42 -16.37 -5.49
N SER A 155 3.37 -17.09 -6.13
CA SER A 155 3.08 -17.85 -7.35
C SER A 155 2.20 -19.07 -7.14
N GLU A 156 2.26 -19.72 -5.98
CA GLU A 156 1.46 -20.89 -5.62
C GLU A 156 0.26 -20.55 -4.73
N LEU A 157 -0.01 -19.29 -4.51
CA LEU A 157 -1.18 -18.87 -3.75
C LEU A 157 -2.44 -19.29 -4.51
N GLN A 158 -3.24 -20.16 -3.89
CA GLN A 158 -4.46 -20.67 -4.51
C GLN A 158 -5.54 -19.59 -4.54
N LYS A 159 -6.36 -19.65 -5.60
CA LYS A 159 -7.48 -18.71 -5.76
C LYS A 159 -8.39 -18.71 -4.53
N GLY A 160 -8.66 -17.53 -3.98
CA GLY A 160 -9.53 -17.34 -2.83
C GLY A 160 -8.93 -17.69 -1.47
N ILE A 161 -7.68 -18.17 -1.43
CA ILE A 161 -6.98 -18.45 -0.17
C ILE A 161 -6.17 -17.23 0.27
N GLU A 162 -6.26 -16.90 1.55
CA GLU A 162 -5.43 -15.84 2.13
C GLU A 162 -3.95 -16.27 2.17
N PRO A 163 -3.01 -15.32 2.05
CA PRO A 163 -1.61 -15.60 2.27
C PRO A 163 -1.40 -16.29 3.62
N PRO A 164 -0.55 -17.33 3.68
CA PRO A 164 -0.34 -18.06 4.93
C PRO A 164 0.14 -17.12 6.06
N ALA A 165 -0.34 -17.36 7.27
CA ALA A 165 0.16 -16.74 8.47
C ALA A 165 1.67 -16.98 8.64
N VAL A 166 2.38 -15.98 9.11
CA VAL A 166 3.83 -16.04 9.35
C VAL A 166 4.11 -16.00 10.83
N GLN A 167 4.76 -17.02 11.35
CA GLN A 167 5.27 -17.00 12.71
C GLN A 167 6.69 -16.42 12.72
N ILE A 168 6.87 -15.28 13.38
CA ILE A 168 8.18 -14.71 13.64
C ILE A 168 8.68 -15.32 14.94
N THR A 169 9.75 -16.14 14.83
CA THR A 169 10.29 -16.88 15.96
C THR A 169 10.97 -15.88 16.93
N HIS A 170 10.63 -15.95 18.21
CA HIS A 170 11.34 -15.23 19.25
C HIS A 170 12.71 -15.87 19.53
N ILE A 171 13.74 -15.04 19.67
CA ILE A 171 15.12 -15.44 19.97
C ILE A 171 15.47 -14.89 21.35
N ASP A 172 15.65 -15.77 22.32
CA ASP A 172 15.93 -15.38 23.69
C ASP A 172 17.23 -14.56 23.81
N GLY A 173 17.15 -13.42 24.49
CA GLY A 173 18.26 -12.52 24.72
C GLY A 173 18.70 -11.69 23.50
N ALA A 174 18.04 -11.82 22.36
CA ALA A 174 18.34 -11.00 21.19
C ALA A 174 17.70 -9.61 21.27
N ASP A 175 18.38 -8.60 20.70
CA ASP A 175 17.79 -7.27 20.51
C ASP A 175 16.57 -7.34 19.58
N THR A 176 15.64 -6.41 19.79
CA THR A 176 14.44 -6.27 18.96
C THR A 176 14.58 -5.13 17.96
N ILE A 177 14.18 -5.37 16.72
CA ILE A 177 14.03 -4.36 15.65
C ILE A 177 12.52 -4.08 15.50
N LYS A 178 12.13 -2.82 15.59
CA LYS A 178 10.78 -2.36 15.30
C LYS A 178 10.61 -2.08 13.81
N VAL A 179 9.65 -2.75 13.20
CA VAL A 179 9.40 -2.65 11.75
C VAL A 179 8.00 -2.12 11.51
N ALA A 180 7.90 -0.98 10.86
CA ALA A 180 6.61 -0.42 10.45
C ALA A 180 6.06 -1.18 9.24
N VAL A 181 4.79 -1.57 9.31
CA VAL A 181 4.04 -2.30 8.27
C VAL A 181 2.69 -1.63 8.05
N THR A 182 2.14 -1.71 6.83
CA THR A 182 0.78 -1.20 6.55
C THR A 182 -0.27 -2.28 6.77
N GLY A 183 0.05 -3.53 6.50
CA GLY A 183 -0.80 -4.69 6.78
C GLY A 183 -2.03 -4.84 5.89
N ASP A 184 -2.05 -4.17 4.74
CA ASP A 184 -3.21 -4.13 3.83
C ASP A 184 -2.86 -4.25 2.34
N LEU A 185 -1.65 -4.76 2.02
CA LEU A 185 -1.18 -4.95 0.64
C LEU A 185 -0.95 -6.44 0.31
N PRO A 186 -1.99 -7.30 0.34
CA PRO A 186 -1.84 -8.70 0.00
C PRO A 186 -1.49 -8.89 -1.50
N PRO A 187 -0.71 -9.91 -1.85
CA PRO A 187 -0.17 -10.99 -1.01
C PRO A 187 1.14 -10.64 -0.29
N PHE A 188 1.61 -9.39 -0.38
CA PHE A 188 2.89 -8.97 0.17
C PHE A 188 2.84 -8.74 1.68
N ASP A 189 1.95 -7.88 2.14
CA ASP A 189 1.83 -7.39 3.51
C ASP A 189 0.37 -7.45 3.95
N LEU A 190 0.08 -8.30 4.93
CA LEU A 190 -1.28 -8.52 5.41
C LEU A 190 -1.27 -8.76 6.92
N ILE A 191 -2.19 -8.09 7.62
CA ILE A 191 -2.58 -8.44 8.98
C ILE A 191 -3.96 -9.11 8.90
N LEU A 192 -4.00 -10.38 9.30
CA LEU A 192 -5.23 -11.17 9.31
C LEU A 192 -6.22 -10.61 10.36
N PRO A 193 -7.53 -10.94 10.27
CA PRO A 193 -8.54 -10.43 11.21
C PRO A 193 -8.27 -10.75 12.70
N ASP A 194 -7.51 -11.80 12.99
CA ASP A 194 -7.08 -12.18 14.34
C ASP A 194 -5.81 -11.45 14.81
N GLY A 195 -5.28 -10.53 14.00
CA GLY A 195 -4.04 -9.79 14.26
C GLY A 195 -2.76 -10.52 13.85
N THR A 196 -2.87 -11.73 13.28
CA THR A 196 -1.68 -12.49 12.85
C THR A 196 -1.09 -11.90 11.59
N PRO A 197 0.23 -11.65 11.53
CA PRO A 197 0.89 -11.17 10.32
C PRO A 197 0.99 -12.29 9.27
N ALA A 198 0.82 -11.92 8.01
CA ALA A 198 0.84 -12.84 6.88
C ALA A 198 1.49 -12.19 5.65
N GLY A 199 1.75 -12.98 4.62
CA GLY A 199 2.22 -12.51 3.32
C GLY A 199 3.71 -12.65 3.09
N PHE A 200 4.07 -12.41 1.83
CA PHE A 200 5.43 -12.60 1.31
C PHE A 200 6.48 -11.81 2.09
N SER A 201 6.27 -10.52 2.24
CA SER A 201 7.25 -9.65 2.85
C SER A 201 7.42 -9.95 4.35
N THR A 202 6.35 -10.32 5.04
CA THR A 202 6.43 -10.79 6.44
C THR A 202 7.25 -12.09 6.55
N ALA A 203 7.10 -13.00 5.58
CA ALA A 203 7.91 -14.22 5.53
C ALA A 203 9.40 -13.92 5.27
N VAL A 204 9.69 -12.93 4.41
CA VAL A 204 11.06 -12.41 4.20
C VAL A 204 11.63 -11.85 5.50
N LEU A 205 10.87 -11.05 6.25
CA LEU A 205 11.32 -10.52 7.55
C LEU A 205 11.58 -11.63 8.58
N SER A 206 10.71 -12.65 8.65
CA SER A 206 10.89 -13.79 9.55
C SER A 206 12.20 -14.52 9.27
N GLU A 207 12.55 -14.69 8.00
CA GLU A 207 13.82 -15.32 7.62
C GLU A 207 15.02 -14.40 7.89
N ILE A 208 14.90 -13.11 7.63
CA ILE A 208 15.93 -12.12 7.97
C ILE A 208 16.20 -12.12 9.47
N SER A 209 15.16 -12.11 10.31
CA SER A 209 15.25 -12.18 11.77
C SER A 209 16.20 -13.30 12.21
N LYS A 210 15.99 -14.51 11.71
CA LYS A 210 16.84 -15.68 12.01
C LYS A 210 18.29 -15.48 11.58
N ARG A 211 18.51 -14.92 10.37
CA ARG A 211 19.85 -14.75 9.80
C ARG A 211 20.67 -13.68 10.49
N ILE A 212 20.04 -12.62 10.97
CA ILE A 212 20.74 -11.52 11.66
C ILE A 212 20.73 -11.69 13.20
N GLY A 213 20.00 -12.70 13.72
CA GLY A 213 19.91 -12.98 15.16
C GLY A 213 19.23 -11.86 15.94
N LYS A 214 18.15 -11.28 15.42
CA LYS A 214 17.39 -10.20 16.07
C LYS A 214 15.89 -10.49 16.05
N ASN A 215 15.21 -10.13 17.13
CA ASN A 215 13.76 -10.17 17.19
C ASN A 215 13.13 -9.11 16.28
N ILE A 216 11.95 -9.37 15.76
CA ILE A 216 11.14 -8.42 14.98
C ILE A 216 9.85 -8.14 15.75
N GLU A 217 9.56 -6.84 15.94
CA GLU A 217 8.28 -6.33 16.42
C GLU A 217 7.63 -5.56 15.28
N LEU A 218 6.45 -5.98 14.83
CA LEU A 218 5.70 -5.31 13.77
C LEU A 218 4.82 -4.20 14.37
N ILE A 219 4.95 -3.00 13.84
CA ILE A 219 4.16 -1.82 14.21
C ILE A 219 3.27 -1.45 13.02
N ASN A 220 1.96 -1.66 13.14
CA ASN A 220 1.00 -1.29 12.10
C ASN A 220 0.82 0.23 12.06
N ILE A 221 0.93 0.80 10.86
CA ILE A 221 0.83 2.24 10.61
C ILE A 221 0.10 2.53 9.30
N ASP A 222 -0.37 3.77 9.14
CA ASP A 222 -0.85 4.27 7.85
C ASP A 222 0.33 4.63 6.92
N SER A 223 0.13 4.55 5.60
CA SER A 223 1.20 4.79 4.62
C SER A 223 1.82 6.17 4.74
N SER A 224 1.04 7.21 5.02
CA SER A 224 1.53 8.59 5.21
C SER A 224 2.43 8.77 6.45
N ALA A 225 2.33 7.88 7.44
CA ALA A 225 3.13 7.95 8.65
C ALA A 225 4.55 7.33 8.50
N ARG A 226 4.83 6.63 7.41
CA ARG A 226 6.08 5.83 7.26
C ARG A 226 7.35 6.64 7.46
N ALA A 227 7.49 7.79 6.79
CA ALA A 227 8.70 8.61 6.91
C ALA A 227 8.83 9.24 8.30
N SER A 228 7.75 9.80 8.84
CA SER A 228 7.77 10.50 10.11
C SER A 228 8.07 9.59 11.29
N ILE A 229 7.49 8.39 11.34
CA ILE A 229 7.74 7.43 12.42
C ILE A 229 9.18 6.90 12.40
N LEU A 230 9.76 6.73 11.20
CA LEU A 230 11.15 6.32 11.06
C LEU A 230 12.10 7.42 11.53
N LEU A 231 11.91 8.65 11.07
CA LEU A 231 12.77 9.79 11.42
C LEU A 231 12.66 10.21 12.90
N SER A 232 11.50 9.99 13.53
CA SER A 232 11.29 10.24 14.96
C SER A 232 11.78 9.11 15.90
N ASN A 233 12.41 8.07 15.36
CA ASN A 233 12.84 6.86 16.08
C ASN A 233 11.68 6.02 16.67
N GLY A 234 10.47 6.14 16.16
CA GLY A 234 9.35 5.29 16.55
C GLY A 234 9.53 3.84 16.08
N VAL A 235 10.19 3.67 14.93
CA VAL A 235 10.60 2.36 14.38
C VAL A 235 12.05 2.40 13.90
N ASP A 236 12.62 1.23 13.63
CA ASP A 236 13.98 1.09 13.09
C ASP A 236 13.99 0.88 11.58
N VAL A 237 12.93 0.28 11.05
CA VAL A 237 12.79 -0.08 9.64
C VAL A 237 11.37 0.22 9.19
N VAL A 238 11.23 0.75 8.00
CA VAL A 238 9.97 0.74 7.25
C VAL A 238 10.01 -0.42 6.27
N PHE A 239 8.97 -1.20 6.26
CA PHE A 239 8.88 -2.51 5.70
C PHE A 239 9.06 -2.57 4.19
N TRP A 240 8.29 -1.86 3.41
CA TRP A 240 8.49 -1.80 1.98
C TRP A 240 8.50 -0.36 1.47
N VAL A 241 9.49 -0.10 0.66
CA VAL A 241 9.63 1.13 -0.10
C VAL A 241 9.80 0.74 -1.54
N ALA A 242 8.95 1.27 -2.39
CA ALA A 242 9.00 1.05 -3.81
C ALA A 242 9.99 2.01 -4.46
N VAL A 243 10.95 1.47 -5.19
CA VAL A 243 11.96 2.24 -5.91
C VAL A 243 11.88 1.86 -7.38
N PRO A 244 11.71 2.83 -8.29
CA PRO A 244 11.67 2.54 -9.73
C PRO A 244 12.91 1.74 -10.18
N LYS A 245 12.67 0.59 -10.82
CA LYS A 245 13.73 -0.26 -11.33
C LYS A 245 14.03 0.12 -12.78
N ASP A 246 15.27 0.51 -13.01
CA ASP A 246 15.76 0.83 -14.36
C ASP A 246 14.91 1.87 -15.12
N SER A 247 14.17 2.69 -14.38
CA SER A 247 13.30 3.71 -14.96
C SER A 247 14.09 4.95 -15.33
N ILE A 248 14.06 5.30 -16.60
CA ILE A 248 14.54 6.60 -17.10
C ILE A 248 13.49 7.71 -16.88
N LEU A 249 12.30 7.34 -16.40
CA LEU A 249 11.13 8.21 -16.32
C LEU A 249 11.01 8.87 -14.94
N LEU A 250 11.31 8.11 -13.90
CA LEU A 250 11.27 8.60 -12.51
C LEU A 250 12.64 8.44 -11.88
N PRO A 251 13.13 9.44 -11.13
CA PRO A 251 14.37 9.30 -10.38
C PRO A 251 14.26 8.16 -9.36
N ALA A 252 15.31 7.34 -9.24
CA ALA A 252 15.35 6.23 -8.28
C ALA A 252 15.17 6.66 -6.81
N ASN A 253 15.33 7.95 -6.51
CA ASN A 253 15.16 8.51 -5.19
C ASN A 253 13.86 9.31 -5.00
N ILE A 254 12.92 9.22 -5.93
CA ILE A 254 11.67 10.00 -5.89
C ILE A 254 10.92 9.81 -4.57
N ASP A 255 10.94 8.60 -4.03
CA ASP A 255 10.26 8.26 -2.78
C ASP A 255 11.24 8.05 -1.60
N LYS A 256 12.37 8.72 -1.63
CA LYS A 256 13.41 8.63 -0.59
C LYS A 256 13.64 9.98 0.08
N PRO A 257 13.07 10.22 1.27
CA PRO A 257 13.30 11.46 2.02
C PRO A 257 14.77 11.68 2.37
N GLU A 258 15.13 12.94 2.60
CA GLU A 258 16.41 13.27 3.23
C GLU A 258 16.51 12.58 4.60
N GLY A 259 17.69 12.07 4.93
CA GLY A 259 17.91 11.35 6.19
C GLY A 259 17.55 9.86 6.15
N ILE A 260 17.05 9.34 5.04
CA ILE A 260 16.71 7.93 4.84
C ILE A 260 17.69 7.26 3.87
N ILE A 261 18.03 6.01 4.17
CA ILE A 261 18.72 5.07 3.29
C ILE A 261 17.84 3.86 3.05
N ILE A 262 18.08 3.18 1.94
CA ILE A 262 17.33 1.98 1.56
C ILE A 262 18.24 0.76 1.52
N SER A 263 17.67 -0.42 1.72
CA SER A 263 18.38 -1.69 1.55
C SER A 263 18.58 -2.06 0.09
N GLU A 264 19.33 -3.15 -0.15
CA GLU A 264 19.24 -3.91 -1.41
C GLU A 264 17.79 -4.36 -1.62
N PRO A 265 17.33 -4.47 -2.87
CA PRO A 265 15.99 -4.93 -3.16
C PRO A 265 15.83 -6.42 -2.83
N TYR A 266 14.68 -6.78 -2.25
CA TYR A 266 14.34 -8.17 -1.98
C TYR A 266 13.25 -8.72 -2.92
N TYR A 267 12.60 -7.85 -3.70
CA TYR A 267 11.62 -8.25 -4.72
C TYR A 267 11.50 -7.19 -5.81
N HIS A 268 10.93 -7.58 -6.94
CA HIS A 268 10.55 -6.68 -8.03
C HIS A 268 9.16 -7.06 -8.52
N ASP A 269 8.32 -6.06 -8.80
CA ASP A 269 7.00 -6.29 -9.39
C ASP A 269 6.68 -5.24 -10.45
N LEU A 270 5.77 -5.60 -11.36
CA LEU A 270 5.27 -4.71 -12.39
C LEU A 270 4.23 -3.77 -11.80
N ILE A 271 4.27 -2.50 -12.21
CA ILE A 271 3.19 -1.56 -11.94
C ILE A 271 2.06 -1.85 -12.93
N THR A 272 0.85 -1.96 -12.43
CA THR A 272 -0.35 -2.18 -13.23
C THR A 272 -1.52 -1.33 -12.74
N HIS A 273 -2.59 -1.30 -13.53
CA HIS A 273 -3.82 -0.60 -13.19
C HIS A 273 -4.98 -1.56 -13.17
N VAL A 274 -5.87 -1.40 -12.21
CA VAL A 274 -7.10 -2.17 -12.07
C VAL A 274 -8.29 -1.25 -12.22
N GLY A 275 -9.23 -1.61 -13.08
CA GLY A 275 -10.52 -0.96 -13.27
C GLY A 275 -11.68 -1.90 -12.99
N LEU A 276 -12.90 -1.37 -13.09
CA LEU A 276 -14.11 -2.19 -13.08
C LEU A 276 -14.44 -2.64 -14.51
N LYS A 277 -14.89 -3.87 -14.64
CA LYS A 277 -15.46 -4.37 -15.90
C LYS A 277 -16.72 -3.59 -16.26
N ASN A 278 -16.86 -3.20 -17.53
CA ASN A 278 -18.04 -2.58 -18.09
C ASN A 278 -19.20 -3.56 -18.21
#